data_3b27ad6421bff66673e4a225f4a73fc0
#
_entry.id   3b27ad6421bff66673e4a225f4a73fc0
#
_cell.length_a   1.000
_cell.length_b   1.000
_cell.length_c   1.000
_cell.angle_alpha   90.00
_cell.angle_beta   90.00
_cell.angle_gamma   90.00
#
_symmetry.space_group_name_H-M   'P 1'
#
loop_
_entity.id
_entity.type
_entity.pdbx_description
1 polymer ?
#
loop_
_entity_poly.entity_id
_entity_poly.type
_entity_poly.pdbx_seq_one_letter_code
_entity_poly.pdbx_strand_id
1 'polypeptide(L)'
;RNGIARGVFSNESGLGSAPIVAAAAKTKWPAEQGLISMTGTFIDTIIICTLTGLTLVVTNVWTGDLNGAALTQAAFTMGFPVWGKYLLMVALVLFAFTTILGWNYYGERCIEYLLGVKAILPYRIIFICLIACGAFLKLEAIWVLADIVNGLMAIPNLIALLGLTGVIVAETKRYTAHLAKQKEKDSIACLLYTSDAADDLLCV
;
A
#
# COMPACT_ATOMS: atom_id res chain seq x y z
N ARG A 1 19.52 6.32 0.72
CA ARG A 1 19.44 4.85 0.81
C ARG A 1 18.34 4.42 1.78
N ASN A 2 18.35 4.87 3.05
CA ASN A 2 17.37 4.44 4.06
C ASN A 2 15.94 4.86 3.69
N GLY A 3 15.72 6.09 3.22
CA GLY A 3 14.40 6.56 2.78
C GLY A 3 13.82 5.71 1.65
N ILE A 4 14.62 5.36 0.65
CA ILE A 4 14.19 4.49 -0.45
C ILE A 4 13.83 3.09 0.07
N ALA A 5 14.66 2.50 0.94
CA ALA A 5 14.40 1.18 1.51
C ALA A 5 13.08 1.16 2.30
N ARG A 6 12.82 2.19 3.11
CA ARG A 6 11.55 2.31 3.87
C ARG A 6 10.35 2.60 2.98
N GLY A 7 10.50 3.40 1.92
CA GLY A 7 9.44 3.62 0.94
C GLY A 7 9.07 2.36 0.16
N VAL A 8 10.04 1.58 -0.27
CA VAL A 8 9.81 0.27 -0.91
C VAL A 8 9.09 -0.69 0.05
N PHE A 9 9.47 -0.71 1.33
CA PHE A 9 8.82 -1.53 2.34
C PHE A 9 7.37 -1.10 2.59
N SER A 10 7.12 0.19 2.82
CA SER A 10 5.78 0.72 3.12
C SER A 10 4.80 0.52 1.97
N ASN A 11 5.24 0.73 0.74
CA ASN A 11 4.41 0.59 -0.46
C ASN A 11 4.38 -0.83 -1.03
N GLU A 12 5.09 -1.78 -0.44
CA GLU A 12 5.27 -3.14 -0.96
C GLU A 12 5.75 -3.17 -2.43
N SER A 13 6.44 -2.10 -2.86
CA SER A 13 6.80 -1.87 -4.25
C SER A 13 7.89 -2.83 -4.71
N GLY A 14 7.55 -3.69 -5.68
CA GLY A 14 8.49 -4.68 -6.21
C GLY A 14 8.73 -5.89 -5.31
N LEU A 15 8.02 -6.05 -4.20
CA LEU A 15 8.15 -7.19 -3.29
C LEU A 15 7.30 -8.40 -3.68
N GLY A 16 6.27 -8.21 -4.51
CA GLY A 16 5.37 -9.28 -4.97
C GLY A 16 4.20 -9.58 -4.02
N SER A 17 4.07 -8.88 -2.89
CA SER A 17 2.96 -9.02 -1.96
C SER A 17 1.68 -8.30 -2.44
N ALA A 18 1.80 -7.08 -2.94
CA ALA A 18 0.68 -6.29 -3.44
C ALA A 18 -0.17 -7.03 -4.52
N PRO A 19 0.39 -7.76 -5.48
CA PRO A 19 -0.37 -8.57 -6.45
C PRO A 19 -1.26 -9.64 -5.81
N ILE A 20 -0.92 -10.16 -4.64
CA ILE A 20 -1.71 -11.20 -3.94
C ILE A 20 -3.09 -10.67 -3.55
N VAL A 21 -3.17 -9.46 -3.03
CA VAL A 21 -4.45 -8.80 -2.73
C VAL A 21 -5.13 -8.31 -4.00
N ALA A 22 -4.37 -7.72 -4.93
CA ALA A 22 -4.91 -7.26 -6.20
C ALA A 22 -5.61 -8.38 -6.99
N ALA A 23 -5.12 -9.63 -6.88
CA ALA A 23 -5.74 -10.79 -7.53
C ALA A 23 -7.16 -11.10 -7.00
N ALA A 24 -7.50 -10.66 -5.78
CA ALA A 24 -8.84 -10.83 -5.20
C ALA A 24 -9.83 -9.71 -5.61
N ALA A 25 -9.37 -8.69 -6.33
CA ALA A 25 -10.20 -7.58 -6.75
C ALA A 25 -11.24 -8.00 -7.80
N LYS A 26 -12.47 -7.51 -7.65
CA LYS A 26 -13.55 -7.74 -8.60
C LYS A 26 -13.52 -6.67 -9.71
N THR A 27 -12.57 -6.77 -10.61
CA THR A 27 -12.45 -5.88 -11.76
C THR A 27 -12.44 -6.67 -13.07
N LYS A 28 -12.84 -6.01 -14.16
CA LYS A 28 -12.80 -6.61 -15.51
C LYS A 28 -11.44 -6.44 -16.19
N TRP A 29 -10.67 -5.45 -15.75
CA TRP A 29 -9.42 -5.06 -16.40
C TRP A 29 -8.27 -5.06 -15.39
N PRO A 30 -7.22 -5.86 -15.59
CA PRO A 30 -6.04 -5.85 -14.72
C PRO A 30 -5.37 -4.46 -14.63
N ALA A 31 -5.34 -3.72 -15.74
CA ALA A 31 -4.78 -2.37 -15.78
C ALA A 31 -5.57 -1.37 -14.93
N GLU A 32 -6.89 -1.51 -14.82
CA GLU A 32 -7.73 -0.70 -13.92
C GLU A 32 -7.33 -0.89 -12.46
N GLN A 33 -7.19 -2.16 -12.03
CA GLN A 33 -6.71 -2.46 -10.68
C GLN A 33 -5.31 -1.92 -10.42
N GLY A 34 -4.42 -1.98 -11.41
CA GLY A 34 -3.08 -1.39 -11.31
C GLY A 34 -3.12 0.12 -11.07
N LEU A 35 -3.99 0.85 -11.77
CA LEU A 35 -4.18 2.30 -11.57
C LEU A 35 -4.75 2.62 -10.20
N ILE A 36 -5.73 1.84 -9.72
CA ILE A 36 -6.30 2.00 -8.37
C ILE A 36 -5.21 1.78 -7.31
N SER A 37 -4.41 0.72 -7.44
CA SER A 37 -3.32 0.43 -6.50
C SER A 37 -2.25 1.55 -6.48
N MET A 38 -1.99 2.18 -7.63
CA MET A 38 -1.06 3.30 -7.73
C MET A 38 -1.53 4.53 -6.92
N THR A 39 -2.85 4.78 -6.83
CA THR A 39 -3.37 5.89 -6.01
C THR A 39 -3.10 5.67 -4.53
N GLY A 40 -3.16 4.43 -4.04
CA GLY A 40 -2.79 4.07 -2.67
C GLY A 40 -1.34 4.45 -2.35
N THR A 41 -0.40 4.07 -3.22
CA THR A 41 1.02 4.44 -3.09
C THR A 41 1.22 5.96 -3.11
N PHE A 42 0.50 6.68 -3.96
CA PHE A 42 0.56 8.14 -4.01
C PHE A 42 0.10 8.78 -2.69
N ILE A 43 -1.04 8.33 -2.15
CA ILE A 43 -1.58 8.85 -0.88
C ILE A 43 -0.61 8.55 0.27
N ASP A 44 -0.13 7.32 0.39
CA ASP A 44 0.77 6.92 1.47
C ASP A 44 2.08 7.71 1.44
N THR A 45 2.76 7.73 0.29
CA THR A 45 4.11 8.29 0.21
C THR A 45 4.12 9.80 -0.01
N ILE A 46 3.33 10.30 -0.96
CA ILE A 46 3.38 11.74 -1.29
C ILE A 46 2.59 12.56 -0.27
N ILE A 47 1.45 12.08 0.20
CA ILE A 47 0.63 12.86 1.14
C ILE A 47 1.03 12.56 2.59
N ILE A 48 0.85 11.33 3.05
CA ILE A 48 0.98 11.00 4.48
C ILE A 48 2.43 11.06 4.94
N CYS A 49 3.38 10.48 4.21
CA CYS A 49 4.80 10.54 4.59
C CYS A 49 5.36 11.95 4.52
N THR A 50 4.93 12.77 3.53
CA THR A 50 5.35 14.18 3.46
C THR A 50 4.80 14.99 4.63
N LEU A 51 3.53 14.83 4.98
CA LEU A 51 2.94 15.51 6.15
C LEU A 51 3.65 15.13 7.44
N THR A 52 3.92 13.84 7.64
CA THR A 52 4.66 13.36 8.81
C THR A 52 6.08 13.93 8.84
N GLY A 53 6.79 13.87 7.71
CA GLY A 53 8.14 14.42 7.60
C GLY A 53 8.20 15.93 7.87
N LEU A 54 7.27 16.69 7.31
CA LEU A 54 7.17 18.14 7.58
C LEU A 54 6.87 18.44 9.05
N THR A 55 6.00 17.64 9.68
CA THR A 55 5.70 17.78 11.12
C THR A 55 6.97 17.58 11.96
N LEU A 56 7.78 16.56 11.66
CA LEU A 56 9.04 16.32 12.36
C LEU A 56 10.06 17.45 12.16
N VAL A 57 10.16 17.98 10.94
CA VAL A 57 11.09 19.07 10.63
C VAL A 57 10.66 20.38 11.31
N VAL A 58 9.39 20.75 11.22
CA VAL A 58 8.86 22.01 11.80
C VAL A 58 8.94 22.00 13.33
N THR A 59 8.69 20.85 13.96
CA THR A 59 8.81 20.70 15.42
C THR A 59 10.24 20.54 15.91
N ASN A 60 11.21 20.34 15.01
CA ASN A 60 12.63 20.15 15.30
C ASN A 60 12.95 18.99 16.27
N VAL A 61 12.04 18.03 16.46
CA VAL A 61 12.24 16.89 17.37
C VAL A 61 13.26 15.88 16.84
N TRP A 62 13.57 15.92 15.55
CA TRP A 62 14.51 15.03 14.90
C TRP A 62 15.98 15.23 15.34
N THR A 63 16.29 16.33 16.03
CA THR A 63 17.64 16.61 16.55
C THR A 63 17.95 15.92 17.89
N GLY A 64 16.94 15.26 18.50
CA GLY A 64 17.10 14.51 19.75
C GLY A 64 17.44 13.04 19.52
N ASP A 65 17.50 12.28 20.62
CA ASP A 65 17.80 10.83 20.60
C ASP A 65 16.59 9.93 20.39
N LEU A 66 15.42 10.52 20.17
CA LEU A 66 14.17 9.77 19.97
C LEU A 66 14.11 9.13 18.58
N ASN A 67 13.60 7.90 18.52
CA ASN A 67 13.45 7.15 17.27
C ASN A 67 12.05 6.54 17.13
N GLY A 68 11.64 6.26 15.87
CA GLY A 68 10.40 5.56 15.55
C GLY A 68 9.15 6.27 16.06
N ALA A 69 8.23 5.51 16.68
CA ALA A 69 6.95 6.02 17.15
C ALA A 69 7.10 7.10 18.24
N ALA A 70 8.11 6.99 19.10
CA ALA A 70 8.38 7.98 20.14
C ALA A 70 8.73 9.36 19.58
N LEU A 71 9.51 9.42 18.51
CA LEU A 71 9.84 10.65 17.79
C LEU A 71 8.58 11.32 17.22
N THR A 72 7.75 10.54 16.53
CA THR A 72 6.49 11.05 15.98
C THR A 72 5.53 11.51 17.08
N GLN A 73 5.46 10.78 18.20
CA GLN A 73 4.64 11.16 19.36
C GLN A 73 5.08 12.49 19.96
N ALA A 74 6.39 12.71 20.09
CA ALA A 74 6.91 13.98 20.57
C ALA A 74 6.48 15.16 19.67
N ALA A 75 6.59 15.00 18.35
CA ALA A 75 6.16 16.01 17.38
C ALA A 75 4.66 16.33 17.49
N PHE A 76 3.81 15.31 17.52
CA PHE A 76 2.36 15.51 17.65
C PHE A 76 1.97 16.12 18.99
N THR A 77 2.67 15.78 20.07
CA THR A 77 2.43 16.37 21.40
C THR A 77 2.82 17.86 21.43
N MET A 78 3.85 18.28 20.69
CA MET A 78 4.20 19.69 20.56
C MET A 78 3.13 20.49 19.80
N GLY A 79 2.59 19.92 18.72
CA GLY A 79 1.53 20.57 17.93
C GLY A 79 0.17 20.59 18.64
N PHE A 80 -0.16 19.49 19.35
CA PHE A 80 -1.43 19.30 20.06
C PHE A 80 -1.17 18.76 21.46
N PRO A 81 -0.85 19.61 22.45
CA PRO A 81 -0.35 19.19 23.76
C PRO A 81 -1.25 18.20 24.52
N VAL A 82 -2.59 18.31 24.36
CA VAL A 82 -3.55 17.43 25.07
C VAL A 82 -3.92 16.21 24.22
N TRP A 83 -4.27 16.42 22.96
CA TRP A 83 -4.88 15.41 22.08
C TRP A 83 -3.89 14.67 21.20
N GLY A 84 -2.73 15.28 20.88
CA GLY A 84 -1.77 14.73 19.92
C GLY A 84 -1.30 13.33 20.25
N LYS A 85 -1.01 13.06 21.52
CA LYS A 85 -0.61 11.74 22.02
C LYS A 85 -1.69 10.68 21.77
N TYR A 86 -2.93 10.99 22.13
CA TYR A 86 -4.04 10.03 22.01
C TYR A 86 -4.42 9.79 20.54
N LEU A 87 -4.44 10.84 19.73
CA LEU A 87 -4.71 10.74 18.30
C LEU A 87 -3.69 9.83 17.60
N LEU A 88 -2.39 10.07 17.87
CA LEU A 88 -1.34 9.23 17.31
C LEU A 88 -1.42 7.77 17.82
N MET A 89 -1.70 7.58 19.09
CA MET A 89 -1.84 6.24 19.67
C MET A 89 -2.96 5.44 18.99
N VAL A 90 -4.13 6.05 18.80
CA VAL A 90 -5.26 5.41 18.10
C VAL A 90 -4.88 5.12 16.64
N ALA A 91 -4.26 6.08 15.96
CA ALA A 91 -3.80 5.89 14.58
C ALA A 91 -2.80 4.73 14.47
N LEU A 92 -1.81 4.65 15.35
CA LEU A 92 -0.81 3.57 15.34
C LEU A 92 -1.45 2.20 15.61
N VAL A 93 -2.42 2.10 16.53
CA VAL A 93 -3.16 0.86 16.79
C VAL A 93 -3.93 0.41 15.55
N LEU A 94 -4.64 1.33 14.88
CA LEU A 94 -5.37 1.03 13.65
C LEU A 94 -4.43 0.61 12.52
N PHE A 95 -3.31 1.31 12.31
CA PHE A 95 -2.32 0.95 11.30
C PHE A 95 -1.67 -0.40 11.58
N ALA A 96 -1.29 -0.68 12.82
CA ALA A 96 -0.74 -1.98 13.20
C ALA A 96 -1.76 -3.11 12.96
N PHE A 97 -3.00 -2.90 13.34
CA PHE A 97 -4.06 -3.89 13.15
C PHE A 97 -4.32 -4.19 11.67
N THR A 98 -4.46 -3.16 10.83
CA THR A 98 -4.67 -3.34 9.39
C THR A 98 -3.47 -4.01 8.71
N THR A 99 -2.25 -3.67 9.13
CA THR A 99 -1.02 -4.31 8.64
C THR A 99 -0.97 -5.80 8.99
N ILE A 100 -1.31 -6.16 10.24
CA ILE A 100 -1.40 -7.55 10.68
C ILE A 100 -2.41 -8.34 9.82
N LEU A 101 -3.59 -7.77 9.56
CA LEU A 101 -4.60 -8.42 8.72
C LEU A 101 -4.11 -8.63 7.29
N GLY A 102 -3.46 -7.62 6.69
CA GLY A 102 -2.91 -7.70 5.34
C GLY A 102 -1.84 -8.79 5.23
N TRP A 103 -0.85 -8.77 6.11
CA TRP A 103 0.24 -9.76 6.10
C TRP A 103 -0.23 -11.17 6.44
N ASN A 104 -1.23 -11.32 7.33
CA ASN A 104 -1.85 -12.63 7.56
C ASN A 104 -2.48 -13.17 6.28
N TYR A 105 -3.21 -12.34 5.53
CA TYR A 105 -3.84 -12.73 4.28
C TYR A 105 -2.79 -13.18 3.24
N TYR A 106 -1.69 -12.43 3.07
CA TYR A 106 -0.61 -12.79 2.16
C TYR A 106 -0.04 -14.16 2.51
N GLY A 107 0.28 -14.37 3.78
CA GLY A 107 0.83 -15.64 4.24
C GLY A 107 -0.16 -16.80 4.09
N GLU A 108 -1.45 -16.60 4.36
CA GLU A 108 -2.48 -17.63 4.13
C GLU A 108 -2.55 -18.04 2.67
N ARG A 109 -2.52 -17.08 1.73
CA ARG A 109 -2.53 -17.42 0.29
C ARG A 109 -1.27 -18.17 -0.12
N CYS A 110 -0.11 -17.80 0.39
CA CYS A 110 1.14 -18.50 0.11
C CYS A 110 1.14 -19.93 0.68
N ILE A 111 0.71 -20.12 1.93
CA ILE A 111 0.64 -21.44 2.57
C ILE A 111 -0.42 -22.32 1.91
N GLU A 112 -1.56 -21.76 1.56
CA GLU A 112 -2.60 -22.49 0.82
C GLU A 112 -2.08 -23.01 -0.52
N TYR A 113 -1.31 -22.19 -1.24
CA TYR A 113 -0.70 -22.59 -2.50
C TYR A 113 0.34 -23.70 -2.34
N LEU A 114 1.17 -23.64 -1.29
CA LEU A 114 2.28 -24.59 -1.09
C LEU A 114 1.83 -25.90 -0.44
N LEU A 115 0.97 -25.83 0.58
CA LEU A 115 0.64 -26.97 1.47
C LEU A 115 -0.86 -27.28 1.49
N GLY A 116 -1.67 -26.49 0.79
CA GLY A 116 -3.12 -26.67 0.70
C GLY A 116 -3.89 -26.09 1.89
N VAL A 117 -5.21 -26.14 1.78
CA VAL A 117 -6.16 -25.48 2.72
C VAL A 117 -5.99 -25.93 4.17
N LYS A 118 -5.60 -27.20 4.40
CA LYS A 118 -5.44 -27.75 5.77
C LYS A 118 -4.31 -27.07 6.56
N ALA A 119 -3.35 -26.44 5.88
CA ALA A 119 -2.22 -25.77 6.50
C ALA A 119 -2.54 -24.34 6.97
N ILE A 120 -3.70 -23.78 6.62
CA ILE A 120 -4.09 -22.41 7.01
C ILE A 120 -4.24 -22.30 8.53
N LEU A 121 -4.90 -23.26 9.18
CA LEU A 121 -5.13 -23.19 10.63
C LEU A 121 -3.81 -23.21 11.44
N PRO A 122 -2.89 -24.18 11.24
CA PRO A 122 -1.61 -24.15 11.94
C PRO A 122 -0.79 -22.88 11.63
N TYR A 123 -0.82 -22.40 10.38
CA TYR A 123 -0.19 -21.13 10.02
C TYR A 123 -0.72 -19.96 10.87
N ARG A 124 -2.03 -19.81 11.00
CA ARG A 124 -2.64 -18.73 11.81
C ARG A 124 -2.19 -18.78 13.27
N ILE A 125 -2.13 -19.98 13.85
CA ILE A 125 -1.67 -20.14 15.24
C ILE A 125 -0.22 -19.69 15.38
N ILE A 126 0.66 -20.14 14.48
CA ILE A 126 2.07 -19.75 14.48
C ILE A 126 2.21 -18.23 14.28
N PHE A 127 1.45 -17.65 13.35
CA PHE A 127 1.48 -16.23 13.06
C PHE A 127 1.09 -15.39 14.28
N ILE A 128 0.02 -15.76 15.01
CA ILE A 128 -0.41 -15.08 16.23
C ILE A 128 0.65 -15.19 17.31
N CYS A 129 1.26 -16.37 17.50
CA CYS A 129 2.35 -16.55 18.46
C CYS A 129 3.56 -15.66 18.11
N LEU A 130 3.93 -15.56 16.83
CA LEU A 130 5.03 -14.71 16.39
C LEU A 130 4.75 -13.23 16.61
N ILE A 131 3.51 -12.76 16.41
CA ILE A 131 3.11 -11.39 16.74
C ILE A 131 3.32 -11.11 18.22
N ALA A 132 2.86 -12.02 19.10
CA ALA A 132 3.04 -11.88 20.54
C ALA A 132 4.54 -11.86 20.92
N CYS A 133 5.36 -12.69 20.30
CA CYS A 133 6.80 -12.70 20.50
C CYS A 133 7.48 -11.41 20.02
N GLY A 134 6.93 -10.75 19.01
CA GLY A 134 7.46 -9.51 18.46
C GLY A 134 7.61 -8.38 19.49
N ALA A 135 6.73 -8.35 20.52
CA ALA A 135 6.81 -7.38 21.59
C ALA A 135 8.08 -7.49 22.45
N PHE A 136 8.76 -8.63 22.45
CA PHE A 136 9.97 -8.90 23.22
C PHE A 136 11.27 -8.72 22.43
N LEU A 137 11.18 -8.51 21.11
CA LEU A 137 12.34 -8.39 20.23
C LEU A 137 12.86 -6.94 20.18
N LYS A 138 14.16 -6.79 19.98
CA LYS A 138 14.78 -5.48 19.76
C LYS A 138 14.41 -4.96 18.38
N LEU A 139 13.96 -3.71 18.30
CA LEU A 139 13.53 -3.06 17.07
C LEU A 139 14.59 -3.12 15.95
N GLU A 140 15.85 -2.93 16.28
CA GLU A 140 16.95 -2.99 15.31
C GLU A 140 17.09 -4.37 14.65
N ALA A 141 16.97 -5.43 15.43
CA ALA A 141 17.04 -6.81 14.92
C ALA A 141 15.87 -7.12 13.98
N ILE A 142 14.67 -6.62 14.31
CA ILE A 142 13.47 -6.77 13.47
C ILE A 142 13.68 -6.06 12.12
N TRP A 143 14.25 -4.84 12.14
CA TRP A 143 14.49 -4.10 10.90
C TRP A 143 15.52 -4.79 10.00
N VAL A 144 16.59 -5.32 10.56
CA VAL A 144 17.60 -6.07 9.78
C VAL A 144 16.98 -7.33 9.16
N LEU A 145 16.20 -8.08 9.93
CA LEU A 145 15.49 -9.25 9.43
C LEU A 145 14.51 -8.89 8.32
N ALA A 146 13.72 -7.84 8.51
CA ALA A 146 12.78 -7.35 7.51
C ALA A 146 13.48 -6.96 6.20
N ASP A 147 14.62 -6.26 6.27
CA ASP A 147 15.38 -5.87 5.08
C ASP A 147 15.91 -7.08 4.31
N ILE A 148 16.39 -8.13 5.02
CA ILE A 148 16.85 -9.38 4.40
C ILE A 148 15.69 -10.09 3.68
N VAL A 149 14.57 -10.28 4.37
CA VAL A 149 13.39 -10.97 3.82
C VAL A 149 12.83 -10.21 2.63
N ASN A 150 12.72 -8.88 2.70
CA ASN A 150 12.27 -8.05 1.59
C ASN A 150 13.19 -8.17 0.37
N GLY A 151 14.51 -8.20 0.59
CA GLY A 151 15.46 -8.44 -0.49
C GLY A 151 15.24 -9.79 -1.17
N LEU A 152 14.99 -10.84 -0.39
CA LEU A 152 14.69 -12.17 -0.90
C LEU A 152 13.36 -12.23 -1.65
N MET A 153 12.34 -11.49 -1.22
CA MET A 153 11.04 -11.39 -1.90
C MET A 153 11.14 -10.61 -3.22
N ALA A 154 11.96 -9.55 -3.25
CA ALA A 154 12.10 -8.70 -4.44
C ALA A 154 12.72 -9.44 -5.63
N ILE A 155 13.69 -10.32 -5.42
CA ILE A 155 14.41 -11.02 -6.48
C ILE A 155 13.47 -11.81 -7.41
N PRO A 156 12.69 -12.80 -6.92
CA PRO A 156 11.80 -13.57 -7.79
C PRO A 156 10.70 -12.70 -8.42
N ASN A 157 10.20 -11.70 -7.72
CA ASN A 157 9.20 -10.80 -8.24
C ASN A 157 9.73 -9.96 -9.42
N LEU A 158 10.93 -9.40 -9.31
CA LEU A 158 11.55 -8.64 -10.39
C LEU A 158 11.81 -9.50 -11.63
N ILE A 159 12.25 -10.74 -11.45
CA ILE A 159 12.41 -11.70 -12.54
C ILE A 159 11.06 -11.96 -13.23
N ALA A 160 10.00 -12.17 -12.46
CA ALA A 160 8.66 -12.37 -12.99
C ALA A 160 8.14 -11.14 -13.76
N LEU A 161 8.34 -9.92 -13.22
CA LEU A 161 7.94 -8.68 -13.87
C LEU A 161 8.68 -8.46 -15.21
N LEU A 162 9.97 -8.74 -15.24
CA LEU A 162 10.75 -8.67 -16.49
C LEU A 162 10.23 -9.67 -17.52
N GLY A 163 9.94 -10.91 -17.11
CA GLY A 163 9.38 -11.94 -18.01
C GLY A 163 7.98 -11.61 -18.51
N LEU A 164 7.16 -10.94 -17.69
CA LEU A 164 5.77 -10.59 -18.01
C LEU A 164 5.62 -9.20 -18.65
N THR A 165 6.70 -8.48 -18.89
CA THR A 165 6.66 -7.10 -19.46
C THR A 165 5.80 -7.02 -20.70
N GLY A 166 5.92 -7.98 -21.64
CA GLY A 166 5.12 -8.02 -22.87
C GLY A 166 3.61 -8.12 -22.60
N VAL A 167 3.22 -8.94 -21.62
CA VAL A 167 1.81 -9.12 -21.22
C VAL A 167 1.28 -7.82 -20.59
N ILE A 168 2.05 -7.21 -19.70
CA ILE A 168 1.68 -5.97 -19.01
C ILE A 168 1.44 -4.85 -20.04
N VAL A 169 2.34 -4.68 -20.99
CA VAL A 169 2.22 -3.67 -22.06
C VAL A 169 0.99 -3.95 -22.93
N ALA A 170 0.75 -5.20 -23.30
CA ALA A 170 -0.39 -5.58 -24.13
C ALA A 170 -1.73 -5.29 -23.42
N GLU A 171 -1.87 -5.69 -22.15
CA GLU A 171 -3.09 -5.45 -21.38
C GLU A 171 -3.31 -3.95 -21.11
N THR A 172 -2.27 -3.18 -20.84
CA THR A 172 -2.37 -1.73 -20.67
C THR A 172 -2.86 -1.06 -21.97
N LYS A 173 -2.31 -1.45 -23.14
CA LYS A 173 -2.77 -0.94 -24.44
C LYS A 173 -4.23 -1.30 -24.74
N ARG A 174 -4.66 -2.51 -24.39
CA ARG A 174 -6.06 -2.94 -24.55
C ARG A 174 -7.00 -2.10 -23.70
N TYR A 175 -6.61 -1.85 -22.46
CA TYR A 175 -7.41 -1.04 -21.53
C TYR A 175 -7.50 0.42 -21.97
N THR A 176 -6.40 1.04 -22.38
CA THR A 176 -6.40 2.42 -22.86
C THR A 176 -7.22 2.58 -24.16
N ALA A 177 -7.17 1.60 -25.07
CA ALA A 177 -8.01 1.59 -26.24
C ALA A 177 -9.52 1.43 -25.90
N HIS A 178 -9.83 0.65 -24.86
CA HIS A 178 -11.20 0.52 -24.36
C HIS A 178 -11.72 1.86 -23.79
N LEU A 179 -10.92 2.54 -22.97
CA LEU A 179 -11.27 3.84 -22.40
C LEU A 179 -11.48 4.91 -23.49
N ALA A 180 -10.63 4.93 -24.51
CA ALA A 180 -10.78 5.86 -25.64
C ALA A 180 -12.12 5.66 -26.36
N LYS A 181 -12.48 4.41 -26.64
CA LYS A 181 -13.77 4.08 -27.27
C LYS A 181 -14.96 4.40 -26.37
N GLN A 182 -14.85 4.22 -25.07
CA GLN A 182 -15.90 4.56 -24.12
C GLN A 182 -16.09 6.07 -24.07
N LYS A 183 -15.04 6.84 -23.96
CA LYS A 183 -15.08 8.31 -23.98
C LYS A 183 -15.71 8.86 -25.28
N GLU A 184 -15.41 8.25 -26.43
CA GLU A 184 -16.03 8.60 -27.70
C GLU A 184 -17.53 8.34 -27.71
N LYS A 185 -17.98 7.18 -27.16
CA LYS A 185 -19.40 6.85 -27.03
C LYS A 185 -20.14 7.82 -26.08
N ASP A 186 -19.52 8.13 -24.94
CA ASP A 186 -20.09 9.05 -23.96
C ASP A 186 -20.19 10.47 -24.53
N SER A 187 -19.19 10.90 -25.31
CA SER A 187 -19.20 12.18 -26.04
C SER A 187 -20.33 12.23 -27.09
N ILE A 188 -20.51 11.17 -27.87
CA ILE A 188 -21.63 11.08 -28.86
C ILE A 188 -22.98 11.05 -28.15
N ALA A 189 -23.12 10.29 -27.07
CA ALA A 189 -24.34 10.24 -26.27
C ALA A 189 -24.68 11.62 -25.67
N CYS A 190 -23.69 12.36 -25.18
CA CYS A 190 -23.84 13.72 -24.70
C CYS A 190 -24.31 14.67 -25.81
N LEU A 191 -23.71 14.61 -27.00
CA LEU A 191 -24.10 15.43 -28.15
C LEU A 191 -25.55 15.13 -28.63
N LEU A 192 -25.99 13.88 -28.53
CA LEU A 192 -27.35 13.49 -28.88
C LEU A 192 -28.39 13.96 -27.85
N TYR A 193 -27.97 14.08 -26.57
CA TYR A 193 -28.84 14.56 -25.49
C TYR A 193 -28.97 16.10 -25.46
N THR A 194 -27.95 16.82 -25.91
CA THR A 194 -27.93 18.31 -25.97
C THR A 194 -28.65 18.90 -27.18
N SER A 195 -29.38 18.11 -27.97
CA SER A 195 -30.26 18.67 -29.01
C SER A 195 -31.47 19.45 -28.46
N ASP A 196 -31.69 19.43 -27.14
CA ASP A 196 -32.64 20.29 -26.43
C ASP A 196 -31.83 21.39 -25.68
N ALA A 197 -31.96 22.62 -26.18
CA ALA A 197 -31.10 23.79 -25.94
C ALA A 197 -30.99 24.32 -24.48
N ALA A 198 -31.27 23.53 -23.46
CA ALA A 198 -31.27 23.96 -22.06
C ALA A 198 -30.10 23.41 -21.18
N ASP A 199 -29.33 22.42 -21.66
CA ASP A 199 -28.39 21.70 -20.77
C ASP A 199 -26.90 21.66 -21.25
N ASP A 200 -26.40 22.73 -21.86
CA ASP A 200 -25.01 22.85 -22.32
C ASP A 200 -23.95 22.79 -21.21
N LEU A 201 -24.34 22.64 -19.94
CA LEU A 201 -23.42 22.63 -18.77
C LEU A 201 -23.05 21.23 -18.25
N LEU A 202 -23.57 20.15 -18.83
CA LEU A 202 -23.37 18.79 -18.31
C LEU A 202 -22.32 17.94 -19.05
N CYS A 203 -21.68 18.50 -20.08
CA CYS A 203 -20.69 17.81 -20.91
C CYS A 203 -19.23 18.24 -20.68
N VAL A 204 -18.86 18.67 -19.47
CA VAL A 204 -17.47 19.00 -19.10
C VAL A 204 -16.81 17.80 -18.41
#